data_8f7fdb49f90e8cde05f5434001542f99
#
_entry.id   8f7fdb49f90e8cde05f5434001542f99
#
_cell.length_a   1.000
_cell.length_b   1.000
_cell.length_c   1.000
_cell.angle_alpha   90.00
_cell.angle_beta   90.00
_cell.angle_gamma   90.00
#
_symmetry.space_group_name_H-M   'P 1'
#
loop_
_entity.id
_entity.type
_entity.pdbx_description
1 polymer ?
#
loop_
_entity_poly.entity_id
_entity_poly.type
_entity_poly.pdbx_seq_one_letter_code
_entity_poly.pdbx_strand_id
1 'polypeptide(L)'
;MKFKLFCFFGCFVLTTGVKVTDASEKEVWKDLLANKSNCVTWLSLTMKIDVSAGGRSLPSQEQKLEALGTVIAKDGLTVLSLTSIDPKSKIMSRLRTSSASVQVNYTEVLILKPDGTEIPAKVLLKDEDLDLAFVLPLDSESLSFPVFCSVSGNPTALDVLDEVVTMSKLGKNLYRQTTLRKGWVNALISKPRKYLVIENSSPGNPVFDRQGDWLGVAVYKMERGQPSSLVTLPAEDILEIAQQVRSRIK
;
A
#
# COMPACT_ATOMS: atom_id res chain seq x y z
N MET A 1 68.58 26.84 -40.74
CA MET A 1 67.83 26.87 -39.47
C MET A 1 66.33 26.74 -39.81
N LYS A 2 65.76 25.52 -39.61
CA LYS A 2 64.35 25.19 -39.99
C LYS A 2 63.51 25.20 -38.72
N PHE A 3 62.58 26.15 -38.62
CA PHE A 3 61.57 26.20 -37.57
C PHE A 3 60.44 25.24 -37.93
N LYS A 4 60.20 24.24 -37.07
CA LYS A 4 59.01 23.39 -37.13
C LYS A 4 57.90 23.98 -36.28
N LEU A 5 56.82 24.39 -36.96
CA LEU A 5 55.57 24.83 -36.36
C LEU A 5 54.78 23.58 -35.92
N PHE A 6 54.55 23.40 -34.58
CA PHE A 6 53.75 22.36 -34.00
C PHE A 6 52.30 22.86 -33.84
N CYS A 7 51.39 22.41 -34.69
CA CYS A 7 49.96 22.65 -34.52
C CYS A 7 49.40 21.68 -33.44
N PHE A 8 49.01 22.24 -32.31
CA PHE A 8 48.25 21.53 -31.28
C PHE A 8 46.76 21.51 -31.69
N PHE A 9 46.26 20.39 -32.15
CA PHE A 9 44.83 20.15 -32.38
C PHE A 9 44.21 19.76 -31.05
N GLY A 10 43.60 20.73 -30.34
CA GLY A 10 42.81 20.46 -29.13
C GLY A 10 41.49 19.81 -29.51
N CYS A 11 41.38 18.54 -29.22
CA CYS A 11 40.13 17.80 -29.35
C CYS A 11 39.17 18.25 -28.20
N PHE A 12 38.23 19.11 -28.53
CA PHE A 12 37.18 19.55 -27.61
C PHE A 12 36.12 18.45 -27.60
N VAL A 13 36.20 17.55 -26.60
CA VAL A 13 35.13 16.57 -26.37
C VAL A 13 33.95 17.30 -25.73
N LEU A 14 32.97 17.63 -26.53
CA LEU A 14 31.66 18.06 -26.09
C LEU A 14 30.96 16.84 -25.43
N THR A 15 31.09 16.72 -24.11
CA THR A 15 30.19 15.82 -23.34
C THR A 15 28.81 16.47 -23.35
N THR A 16 27.98 16.08 -24.30
CA THR A 16 26.55 16.33 -24.23
C THR A 16 26.01 15.48 -23.09
N GLY A 17 25.91 16.05 -21.90
CA GLY A 17 25.16 15.50 -20.82
C GLY A 17 23.71 15.32 -21.29
N VAL A 18 23.30 14.08 -21.56
CA VAL A 18 21.92 13.75 -21.81
C VAL A 18 21.19 14.08 -20.51
N LYS A 19 20.54 15.23 -20.48
CA LYS A 19 19.48 15.46 -19.48
C LYS A 19 18.43 14.41 -19.74
N VAL A 20 18.32 13.42 -18.86
CA VAL A 20 17.14 12.56 -18.80
C VAL A 20 15.98 13.51 -18.55
N THR A 21 15.19 13.75 -19.57
CA THR A 21 14.20 14.81 -19.60
C THR A 21 12.97 14.41 -18.80
N ASP A 22 12.31 15.36 -18.14
CA ASP A 22 10.98 15.23 -17.48
C ASP A 22 9.95 14.48 -18.35
N ALA A 23 10.10 14.46 -19.65
CA ALA A 23 9.27 13.73 -20.59
C ALA A 23 9.33 12.21 -20.39
N SER A 24 10.52 11.65 -20.11
CA SER A 24 10.73 10.22 -19.89
C SER A 24 10.10 9.76 -18.58
N GLU A 25 10.17 10.54 -17.53
CA GLU A 25 9.57 10.26 -16.23
C GLU A 25 8.03 10.25 -16.30
N LYS A 26 7.45 11.26 -16.92
CA LYS A 26 6.01 11.36 -17.12
C LYS A 26 5.43 10.18 -17.91
N GLU A 27 6.19 9.61 -18.84
CA GLU A 27 5.77 8.42 -19.59
C GLU A 27 5.75 7.18 -18.70
N VAL A 28 6.76 6.98 -17.86
CA VAL A 28 6.77 5.87 -16.88
C VAL A 28 5.55 5.95 -15.95
N TRP A 29 5.21 7.15 -15.46
CA TRP A 29 4.03 7.32 -14.61
C TRP A 29 2.70 7.09 -15.35
N LYS A 30 2.62 7.45 -16.62
CA LYS A 30 1.45 7.13 -17.46
C LYS A 30 1.32 5.64 -17.69
N ASP A 31 2.41 4.94 -17.96
CA ASP A 31 2.44 3.50 -18.15
C ASP A 31 2.08 2.77 -16.85
N LEU A 32 2.61 3.25 -15.71
CA LEU A 32 2.22 2.74 -14.40
C LEU A 32 0.70 2.89 -14.18
N LEU A 33 0.16 4.08 -14.46
CA LEU A 33 -1.29 4.33 -14.35
C LEU A 33 -2.10 3.42 -15.28
N ALA A 34 -1.69 3.28 -16.52
CA ALA A 34 -2.41 2.45 -17.51
C ALA A 34 -2.38 0.96 -17.12
N ASN A 35 -1.25 0.45 -16.65
CA ASN A 35 -1.02 -0.96 -16.43
C ASN A 35 -1.31 -1.44 -15.00
N LYS A 36 -1.22 -0.56 -14.00
CA LYS A 36 -1.34 -0.92 -12.57
C LYS A 36 -2.53 -0.29 -11.85
N SER A 37 -3.34 0.57 -12.50
CA SER A 37 -4.47 1.24 -11.83
C SER A 37 -5.46 0.29 -11.16
N ASN A 38 -5.61 -0.92 -11.67
CA ASN A 38 -6.51 -1.93 -11.13
C ASN A 38 -5.91 -2.76 -9.98
N CYS A 39 -4.62 -2.57 -9.64
CA CYS A 39 -4.07 -3.19 -8.43
C CYS A 39 -4.53 -2.48 -7.14
N VAL A 40 -5.05 -1.25 -7.24
CA VAL A 40 -5.69 -0.57 -6.11
C VAL A 40 -7.20 -0.77 -6.22
N THR A 41 -7.83 -1.18 -5.14
CA THR A 41 -9.27 -1.40 -5.11
C THR A 41 -9.90 -0.83 -3.84
N TRP A 42 -11.18 -0.47 -3.93
CA TRP A 42 -11.98 -0.18 -2.75
C TRP A 42 -12.56 -1.48 -2.19
N LEU A 43 -12.59 -1.57 -0.87
CA LEU A 43 -13.32 -2.59 -0.15
C LEU A 43 -14.46 -1.91 0.61
N SER A 44 -15.64 -2.53 0.58
CA SER A 44 -16.78 -2.16 1.43
C SER A 44 -16.90 -3.23 2.52
N LEU A 45 -16.92 -2.79 3.77
CA LEU A 45 -17.02 -3.69 4.92
C LEU A 45 -18.18 -3.26 5.80
N THR A 46 -19.08 -4.20 6.09
CA THR A 46 -20.11 -4.05 7.10
C THR A 46 -19.66 -4.84 8.33
N MET A 47 -19.67 -4.20 9.49
CA MET A 47 -19.21 -4.80 10.74
C MET A 47 -20.18 -4.56 11.86
N LYS A 48 -20.25 -5.52 12.77
CA LYS A 48 -20.92 -5.43 14.05
C LYS A 48 -19.88 -5.22 15.14
N ILE A 49 -20.06 -4.17 15.92
CA ILE A 49 -19.15 -3.76 16.98
C ILE A 49 -19.85 -3.98 18.32
N ASP A 50 -19.28 -4.86 19.13
CA ASP A 50 -19.72 -5.13 20.48
C ASP A 50 -18.71 -4.55 21.48
N VAL A 51 -19.21 -3.71 22.40
CA VAL A 51 -18.38 -3.02 23.38
C VAL A 51 -18.85 -3.36 24.77
N SER A 52 -17.94 -3.75 25.65
CA SER A 52 -18.20 -3.85 27.08
C SER A 52 -17.22 -3.00 27.88
N ALA A 53 -17.73 -2.34 28.93
CA ALA A 53 -16.93 -1.50 29.81
C ALA A 53 -17.51 -1.54 31.23
N GLY A 54 -16.67 -1.68 32.26
CA GLY A 54 -17.10 -1.70 33.65
C GLY A 54 -18.11 -2.82 33.98
N GLY A 55 -17.99 -3.98 33.32
CA GLY A 55 -18.91 -5.12 33.50
C GLY A 55 -20.28 -4.96 32.83
N ARG A 56 -20.49 -3.94 32.04
CA ARG A 56 -21.73 -3.70 31.28
C ARG A 56 -21.48 -3.81 29.78
N SER A 57 -22.33 -4.53 29.07
CA SER A 57 -22.35 -4.54 27.61
C SER A 57 -23.16 -3.36 27.09
N LEU A 58 -22.60 -2.62 26.13
CA LEU A 58 -23.32 -1.60 25.40
C LEU A 58 -24.13 -2.22 24.26
N PRO A 59 -25.18 -1.58 23.75
CA PRO A 59 -25.88 -2.03 22.55
C PRO A 59 -24.92 -2.22 21.40
N SER A 60 -25.04 -3.33 20.69
CA SER A 60 -24.29 -3.65 19.49
C SER A 60 -24.54 -2.59 18.40
N GLN A 61 -23.48 -2.14 17.74
CA GLN A 61 -23.56 -1.15 16.66
C GLN A 61 -23.16 -1.78 15.36
N GLU A 62 -23.95 -1.56 14.32
CA GLU A 62 -23.57 -1.91 12.94
C GLU A 62 -22.97 -0.68 12.26
N GLN A 63 -21.85 -0.87 11.60
CA GLN A 63 -21.15 0.19 10.85
C GLN A 63 -20.73 -0.34 9.49
N LYS A 64 -20.98 0.47 8.45
CA LYS A 64 -20.44 0.25 7.10
C LYS A 64 -19.35 1.28 6.83
N LEU A 65 -18.23 0.82 6.27
CA LEU A 65 -17.12 1.68 5.85
C LEU A 65 -16.53 1.21 4.53
N GLU A 66 -15.79 2.10 3.89
CA GLU A 66 -14.98 1.78 2.73
C GLU A 66 -13.50 2.04 3.05
N ALA A 67 -12.62 1.16 2.56
CA ALA A 67 -11.17 1.28 2.70
C ALA A 67 -10.46 0.93 1.40
N LEU A 68 -9.30 1.51 1.18
CA LEU A 68 -8.43 1.17 0.06
C LEU A 68 -7.56 -0.04 0.39
N GLY A 69 -7.41 -0.92 -0.59
CA GLY A 69 -6.49 -2.05 -0.52
C GLY A 69 -5.71 -2.23 -1.81
N THR A 70 -4.62 -2.95 -1.70
CA THR A 70 -3.70 -3.29 -2.79
C THR A 70 -3.83 -4.77 -3.12
N VAL A 71 -4.21 -5.10 -4.34
CA VAL A 71 -4.26 -6.47 -4.85
C VAL A 71 -2.83 -6.95 -5.09
N ILE A 72 -2.43 -8.04 -4.45
CA ILE A 72 -1.06 -8.56 -4.48
C ILE A 72 -0.92 -9.93 -5.13
N ALA A 73 -2.03 -10.51 -5.60
CA ALA A 73 -1.99 -11.79 -6.29
C ALA A 73 -3.17 -11.95 -7.26
N LYS A 74 -2.98 -12.86 -8.21
CA LYS A 74 -3.92 -13.14 -9.30
C LYS A 74 -5.30 -13.64 -8.84
N ASP A 75 -5.39 -14.29 -7.69
CA ASP A 75 -6.64 -14.77 -7.07
C ASP A 75 -7.39 -13.68 -6.29
N GLY A 76 -6.92 -12.42 -6.39
CA GLY A 76 -7.52 -11.28 -5.74
C GLY A 76 -7.12 -11.09 -4.27
N LEU A 77 -6.09 -11.79 -3.78
CA LEU A 77 -5.59 -11.52 -2.44
C LEU A 77 -5.20 -10.04 -2.34
N THR A 78 -5.86 -9.35 -1.41
CA THR A 78 -5.75 -7.91 -1.21
C THR A 78 -5.22 -7.64 0.18
N VAL A 79 -4.20 -6.77 0.27
CA VAL A 79 -3.64 -6.27 1.53
C VAL A 79 -4.07 -4.84 1.75
N LEU A 80 -4.32 -4.48 3.01
CA LEU A 80 -4.71 -3.13 3.43
C LEU A 80 -4.25 -2.85 4.86
N SER A 81 -4.28 -1.57 5.26
CA SER A 81 -4.04 -1.19 6.65
C SER A 81 -5.20 -1.65 7.54
N LEU A 82 -4.90 -2.38 8.60
CA LEU A 82 -5.89 -2.87 9.55
C LEU A 82 -6.61 -1.71 10.25
N THR A 83 -5.90 -0.64 10.62
CA THR A 83 -6.47 0.57 11.22
C THR A 83 -7.54 1.22 10.34
N SER A 84 -7.46 1.03 9.02
CA SER A 84 -8.47 1.54 8.09
C SER A 84 -9.79 0.80 8.15
N ILE A 85 -9.81 -0.43 8.66
CA ILE A 85 -11.01 -1.27 8.71
C ILE A 85 -11.40 -1.71 10.12
N ASP A 86 -10.53 -1.61 11.11
CA ASP A 86 -10.78 -2.03 12.49
C ASP A 86 -10.75 -0.83 13.45
N PRO A 87 -11.90 -0.38 13.96
CA PRO A 87 -11.98 0.76 14.87
C PRO A 87 -11.58 0.42 16.31
N LYS A 88 -11.17 -0.82 16.61
CA LYS A 88 -10.90 -1.31 17.97
C LYS A 88 -9.97 -0.40 18.76
N SER A 89 -8.80 -0.07 18.20
CA SER A 89 -7.81 0.80 18.88
C SER A 89 -8.36 2.19 19.18
N LYS A 90 -9.10 2.78 18.24
CA LYS A 90 -9.74 4.09 18.38
C LYS A 90 -10.85 4.10 19.44
N ILE A 91 -11.64 3.01 19.52
CA ILE A 91 -12.69 2.86 20.54
C ILE A 91 -12.04 2.67 21.91
N MET A 92 -11.07 1.76 22.01
CA MET A 92 -10.34 1.47 23.26
C MET A 92 -9.67 2.72 23.84
N SER A 93 -9.05 3.55 23.02
CA SER A 93 -8.40 4.80 23.46
C SER A 93 -9.39 5.80 24.06
N ARG A 94 -10.66 5.78 23.64
CA ARG A 94 -11.73 6.66 24.15
C ARG A 94 -12.32 6.17 25.48
N LEU A 95 -12.38 4.86 25.69
CA LEU A 95 -13.02 4.26 26.87
C LEU A 95 -12.21 4.49 28.16
N ARG A 96 -10.89 4.70 28.05
CA ARG A 96 -9.97 5.03 29.16
C ARG A 96 -10.09 4.12 30.39
N THR A 97 -10.53 2.88 30.21
CA THR A 97 -10.68 1.86 31.27
C THR A 97 -10.00 0.57 30.88
N SER A 98 -9.27 -0.02 31.80
CA SER A 98 -8.57 -1.29 31.59
C SER A 98 -9.50 -2.50 31.50
N SER A 99 -10.76 -2.35 31.94
CA SER A 99 -11.77 -3.42 31.89
C SER A 99 -12.65 -3.36 30.64
N ALA A 100 -12.33 -2.51 29.68
CA ALA A 100 -13.07 -2.45 28.43
C ALA A 100 -12.63 -3.54 27.48
N SER A 101 -13.58 -4.09 26.72
CA SER A 101 -13.32 -4.96 25.58
C SER A 101 -14.13 -4.51 24.36
N VAL A 102 -13.53 -4.63 23.19
CA VAL A 102 -14.16 -4.32 21.90
C VAL A 102 -13.97 -5.51 20.98
N GLN A 103 -15.08 -6.03 20.45
CA GLN A 103 -15.11 -7.08 19.45
C GLN A 103 -15.64 -6.51 18.15
N VAL A 104 -14.94 -6.76 17.05
CA VAL A 104 -15.30 -6.34 15.70
C VAL A 104 -15.50 -7.57 14.83
N ASN A 105 -16.75 -7.81 14.43
CA ASN A 105 -17.15 -8.94 13.60
C ASN A 105 -17.60 -8.43 12.22
N TYR A 106 -16.89 -8.79 11.15
CA TYR A 106 -17.29 -8.44 9.79
C TYR A 106 -18.45 -9.35 9.35
N THR A 107 -19.59 -8.74 9.07
CA THR A 107 -20.80 -9.42 8.57
C THR A 107 -20.85 -9.50 7.06
N GLU A 108 -20.22 -8.52 6.39
CA GLU A 108 -20.08 -8.48 4.94
C GLU A 108 -18.76 -7.84 4.57
N VAL A 109 -18.06 -8.40 3.58
CA VAL A 109 -16.86 -7.84 2.98
C VAL A 109 -16.97 -7.96 1.47
N LEU A 110 -16.84 -6.85 0.76
CA LEU A 110 -16.96 -6.77 -0.69
C LEU A 110 -15.73 -6.10 -1.29
N ILE A 111 -15.15 -6.69 -2.32
CA ILE A 111 -14.14 -6.03 -3.17
C ILE A 111 -14.88 -5.36 -4.32
N LEU A 112 -14.65 -4.06 -4.49
CA LEU A 112 -15.37 -3.23 -5.44
C LEU A 112 -14.55 -3.05 -6.72
N LYS A 113 -14.93 -3.70 -7.82
CA LYS A 113 -14.27 -3.53 -9.11
C LYS A 113 -14.59 -2.17 -9.75
N PRO A 114 -13.76 -1.70 -10.69
CA PRO A 114 -14.00 -0.43 -11.41
C PRO A 114 -15.29 -0.42 -12.22
N ASP A 115 -15.74 -1.58 -12.70
CA ASP A 115 -16.99 -1.77 -13.46
C ASP A 115 -18.26 -1.76 -12.60
N GLY A 116 -18.09 -1.57 -11.28
CA GLY A 116 -19.18 -1.60 -10.31
C GLY A 116 -19.52 -2.99 -9.77
N THR A 117 -18.84 -4.04 -10.23
CA THR A 117 -19.03 -5.40 -9.70
C THR A 117 -18.57 -5.46 -8.26
N GLU A 118 -19.40 -6.03 -7.40
CA GLU A 118 -19.11 -6.30 -5.98
C GLU A 118 -18.78 -7.78 -5.81
N ILE A 119 -17.57 -8.08 -5.35
CA ILE A 119 -17.10 -9.45 -5.16
C ILE A 119 -17.12 -9.78 -3.67
N PRO A 120 -17.93 -10.76 -3.24
CA PRO A 120 -17.92 -11.24 -1.87
C PRO A 120 -16.54 -11.75 -1.48
N ALA A 121 -16.09 -11.38 -0.30
CA ALA A 121 -14.76 -11.68 0.19
C ALA A 121 -14.79 -11.97 1.70
N LYS A 122 -13.66 -12.37 2.26
CA LYS A 122 -13.46 -12.56 3.69
C LYS A 122 -12.12 -12.01 4.15
N VAL A 123 -12.08 -11.52 5.39
CA VAL A 123 -10.82 -11.19 6.05
C VAL A 123 -10.17 -12.50 6.50
N LEU A 124 -8.95 -12.76 6.02
CA LEU A 124 -8.19 -13.97 6.32
C LEU A 124 -7.31 -13.83 7.55
N LEU A 125 -6.65 -12.68 7.64
CA LEU A 125 -5.70 -12.37 8.71
C LEU A 125 -5.85 -10.92 9.09
N LYS A 126 -5.71 -10.66 10.39
CA LYS A 126 -5.45 -9.34 10.98
C LYS A 126 -4.14 -9.42 11.75
N ASP A 127 -3.20 -8.55 11.43
CA ASP A 127 -1.94 -8.39 12.15
C ASP A 127 -1.95 -7.01 12.82
N GLU A 128 -2.18 -6.99 14.13
CA GLU A 128 -2.27 -5.76 14.92
C GLU A 128 -0.90 -5.10 15.11
N ASP A 129 0.20 -5.85 15.02
CA ASP A 129 1.55 -5.33 15.21
C ASP A 129 2.09 -4.63 13.96
N LEU A 130 1.71 -5.12 12.79
CA LEU A 130 2.13 -4.58 11.49
C LEU A 130 1.08 -3.71 10.82
N ASP A 131 -0.08 -3.53 11.46
CA ASP A 131 -1.22 -2.81 10.88
C ASP A 131 -1.67 -3.40 9.53
N LEU A 132 -1.64 -4.73 9.39
CA LEU A 132 -2.02 -5.42 8.15
C LEU A 132 -3.33 -6.19 8.30
N ALA A 133 -4.11 -6.15 7.24
CA ALA A 133 -5.20 -7.10 7.02
C ALA A 133 -5.11 -7.69 5.62
N PHE A 134 -5.44 -8.97 5.51
CA PHE A 134 -5.52 -9.68 4.22
C PHE A 134 -6.95 -10.09 3.95
N VAL A 135 -7.42 -9.77 2.76
CA VAL A 135 -8.77 -10.09 2.29
C VAL A 135 -8.67 -10.93 1.02
N LEU A 136 -9.47 -11.99 0.95
CA LEU A 136 -9.53 -12.88 -0.21
C LEU A 136 -10.98 -13.02 -0.69
N PRO A 137 -11.24 -13.01 -2.00
CA PRO A 137 -12.54 -13.39 -2.54
C PRO A 137 -13.01 -14.76 -2.04
N LEU A 138 -14.30 -14.94 -1.78
CA LEU A 138 -14.85 -16.23 -1.36
C LEU A 138 -14.68 -17.30 -2.45
N ASP A 139 -14.82 -16.90 -3.71
CA ASP A 139 -14.62 -17.74 -4.90
C ASP A 139 -13.33 -17.37 -5.62
N SER A 140 -12.20 -17.48 -4.89
CA SER A 140 -10.88 -17.10 -5.40
C SER A 140 -10.33 -18.03 -6.49
N GLU A 141 -10.89 -19.23 -6.63
CA GLU A 141 -10.44 -20.22 -7.64
C GLU A 141 -10.99 -19.91 -9.03
N SER A 142 -12.23 -19.40 -9.12
CA SER A 142 -12.87 -19.07 -10.39
C SER A 142 -12.59 -17.64 -10.86
N LEU A 143 -12.17 -16.76 -9.94
CA LEU A 143 -11.90 -15.35 -10.23
C LEU A 143 -10.44 -15.13 -10.62
N SER A 144 -10.22 -14.20 -11.55
CA SER A 144 -8.88 -13.77 -11.93
C SER A 144 -8.78 -12.24 -11.88
N PHE A 145 -7.76 -11.77 -11.18
CA PHE A 145 -7.35 -10.37 -11.15
C PHE A 145 -6.10 -10.22 -12.04
N PRO A 146 -6.25 -9.75 -13.28
CA PRO A 146 -5.13 -9.71 -14.23
C PRO A 146 -4.06 -8.69 -13.83
N VAL A 147 -4.43 -7.71 -13.02
CA VAL A 147 -3.54 -6.64 -12.55
C VAL A 147 -3.38 -6.74 -11.05
N PHE A 148 -2.16 -6.94 -10.60
CA PHE A 148 -1.77 -6.98 -9.19
C PHE A 148 -0.34 -6.45 -9.01
N CYS A 149 0.01 -6.07 -7.78
CA CYS A 149 1.35 -5.66 -7.42
C CYS A 149 2.23 -6.89 -7.19
N SER A 150 3.39 -6.91 -7.84
CA SER A 150 4.41 -7.95 -7.72
C SER A 150 5.79 -7.33 -7.61
N VAL A 151 6.69 -7.99 -6.92
CA VAL A 151 8.08 -7.56 -6.83
C VAL A 151 8.80 -7.97 -8.11
N SER A 152 9.56 -7.05 -8.70
CA SER A 152 10.48 -7.35 -9.79
C SER A 152 11.74 -8.02 -9.24
N GLY A 153 12.36 -8.88 -10.04
CA GLY A 153 13.47 -9.74 -9.59
C GLY A 153 14.75 -9.01 -9.13
N ASN A 154 14.85 -7.68 -9.34
CA ASN A 154 15.98 -6.86 -8.88
C ASN A 154 15.45 -5.54 -8.32
N PRO A 155 15.09 -5.47 -7.03
CA PRO A 155 14.72 -4.21 -6.42
C PRO A 155 15.89 -3.24 -6.47
N THR A 156 15.65 -2.04 -6.97
CA THR A 156 16.63 -0.95 -6.93
C THR A 156 16.90 -0.59 -5.47
N ALA A 157 18.19 -0.48 -5.11
CA ALA A 157 18.54 0.02 -3.79
C ALA A 157 18.04 1.47 -3.67
N LEU A 158 17.13 1.69 -2.71
CA LEU A 158 16.58 3.01 -2.43
C LEU A 158 17.46 3.78 -1.47
N ASP A 159 17.54 5.10 -1.71
CA ASP A 159 18.18 6.04 -0.79
C ASP A 159 17.20 7.17 -0.41
N VAL A 160 17.57 7.94 0.61
CA VAL A 160 16.82 9.14 1.02
C VAL A 160 16.85 10.14 -0.14
N LEU A 161 15.70 10.79 -0.38
CA LEU A 161 15.43 11.70 -1.50
C LEU A 161 15.23 11.01 -2.85
N ASP A 162 15.18 9.68 -2.91
CA ASP A 162 14.71 9.01 -4.13
C ASP A 162 13.24 9.32 -4.37
N GLU A 163 12.91 9.53 -5.64
CA GLU A 163 11.55 9.79 -6.07
C GLU A 163 10.72 8.51 -6.10
N VAL A 164 9.52 8.60 -5.58
CA VAL A 164 8.54 7.52 -5.54
C VAL A 164 7.16 8.02 -5.93
N VAL A 165 6.28 7.11 -6.27
CA VAL A 165 4.88 7.40 -6.56
C VAL A 165 3.98 6.54 -5.70
N THR A 166 2.99 7.16 -5.09
CA THR A 166 1.89 6.47 -4.43
C THR A 166 0.67 6.45 -5.33
N MET A 167 0.04 5.29 -5.46
CA MET A 167 -1.19 5.13 -6.22
C MET A 167 -2.39 5.04 -5.28
N SER A 168 -3.47 5.72 -5.63
CA SER A 168 -4.70 5.74 -4.83
C SER A 168 -5.94 5.78 -5.72
N LYS A 169 -7.12 5.67 -5.12
CA LYS A 169 -8.39 5.92 -5.80
C LYS A 169 -9.22 6.92 -5.03
N LEU A 170 -9.84 7.84 -5.74
CA LEU A 170 -10.77 8.81 -5.18
C LEU A 170 -12.05 8.12 -4.70
N GLY A 171 -12.83 8.82 -3.90
CA GLY A 171 -14.10 8.33 -3.39
C GLY A 171 -15.18 8.16 -4.49
N LYS A 172 -16.31 7.56 -4.10
CA LYS A 172 -17.44 7.27 -4.99
C LYS A 172 -17.97 8.52 -5.73
N ASN A 173 -17.99 9.67 -5.07
CA ASN A 173 -18.42 10.95 -5.63
C ASN A 173 -17.51 11.47 -6.76
N LEU A 174 -16.31 10.94 -6.89
CA LEU A 174 -15.34 11.23 -7.96
C LEU A 174 -15.06 9.97 -8.80
N TYR A 175 -16.08 9.14 -8.97
CA TYR A 175 -16.09 7.94 -9.82
C TYR A 175 -14.95 6.96 -9.54
N ARG A 176 -14.42 6.95 -8.31
CA ARG A 176 -13.28 6.10 -7.89
C ARG A 176 -12.07 6.21 -8.84
N GLN A 177 -11.88 7.40 -9.43
CA GLN A 177 -10.81 7.67 -10.37
C GLN A 177 -9.45 7.38 -9.71
N THR A 178 -8.56 6.69 -10.42
CA THR A 178 -7.20 6.43 -9.94
C THR A 178 -6.37 7.71 -9.95
N THR A 179 -5.60 7.91 -8.92
CA THR A 179 -4.68 9.04 -8.77
C THR A 179 -3.26 8.56 -8.49
N LEU A 180 -2.29 9.31 -9.00
CA LEU A 180 -0.89 9.19 -8.66
C LEU A 180 -0.45 10.43 -7.89
N ARG A 181 0.35 10.22 -6.85
CA ARG A 181 0.99 11.32 -6.10
C ARG A 181 2.48 11.05 -6.07
N LYS A 182 3.25 11.98 -6.60
CA LYS A 182 4.70 11.99 -6.50
C LYS A 182 5.10 12.35 -5.06
N GLY A 183 6.12 11.70 -4.56
CA GLY A 183 6.71 11.94 -3.26
C GLY A 183 8.17 11.52 -3.25
N TRP A 184 8.76 11.55 -2.07
CA TRP A 184 10.16 11.25 -1.81
C TRP A 184 10.29 10.22 -0.71
N VAL A 185 11.39 9.48 -0.72
CA VAL A 185 11.83 8.70 0.43
C VAL A 185 12.42 9.68 1.45
N ASN A 186 11.69 9.94 2.53
CA ASN A 186 12.12 10.87 3.57
C ASN A 186 13.09 10.23 4.57
N ALA A 187 12.93 8.92 4.82
CA ALA A 187 13.83 8.16 5.69
C ALA A 187 13.76 6.66 5.40
N LEU A 188 14.87 5.99 5.69
CA LEU A 188 15.00 4.54 5.67
C LEU A 188 15.22 4.06 7.11
N ILE A 189 14.28 3.28 7.64
CA ILE A 189 14.36 2.69 8.98
C ILE A 189 14.80 1.24 8.80
N SER A 190 15.89 0.84 9.47
CA SER A 190 16.44 -0.52 9.37
C SER A 190 16.16 -1.40 10.59
N LYS A 191 15.87 -0.82 11.76
CA LYS A 191 15.65 -1.54 13.01
C LYS A 191 14.44 -1.00 13.78
N PRO A 192 13.69 -1.85 14.47
CA PRO A 192 13.83 -3.31 14.57
C PRO A 192 13.42 -4.04 13.29
N ARG A 193 12.66 -3.40 12.40
CA ARG A 193 12.19 -3.87 11.09
C ARG A 193 12.46 -2.79 10.04
N LYS A 194 12.59 -3.19 8.79
CA LYS A 194 12.70 -2.25 7.67
C LYS A 194 11.37 -1.54 7.44
N TYR A 195 11.43 -0.22 7.32
CA TYR A 195 10.34 0.62 6.87
C TYR A 195 10.87 1.76 6.00
N LEU A 196 10.06 2.23 5.08
CA LEU A 196 10.29 3.46 4.32
C LEU A 196 9.34 4.53 4.86
N VAL A 197 9.84 5.73 5.07
CA VAL A 197 9.00 6.91 5.34
C VAL A 197 8.84 7.65 4.03
N ILE A 198 7.61 7.63 3.50
CA ILE A 198 7.31 8.16 2.17
C ILE A 198 6.39 9.37 2.31
N GLU A 199 6.74 10.45 1.62
CA GLU A 199 5.89 11.61 1.49
C GLU A 199 4.63 11.30 0.67
N ASN A 200 3.51 11.99 0.99
CA ASN A 200 2.24 11.88 0.25
C ASN A 200 1.64 10.47 0.18
N SER A 201 1.96 9.58 1.11
CA SER A 201 1.33 8.27 1.23
C SER A 201 0.04 8.31 2.05
N SER A 202 -0.80 7.28 1.90
CA SER A 202 -2.03 7.09 2.68
C SER A 202 -2.20 5.61 3.00
N PRO A 203 -2.82 5.24 4.14
CA PRO A 203 -2.95 3.84 4.53
C PRO A 203 -3.60 2.96 3.45
N GLY A 204 -3.03 1.80 3.21
CA GLY A 204 -3.49 0.85 2.20
C GLY A 204 -3.01 1.12 0.76
N ASN A 205 -2.34 2.25 0.52
CA ASN A 205 -1.85 2.61 -0.82
C ASN A 205 -0.53 1.90 -1.15
N PRO A 206 -0.39 1.36 -2.37
CA PRO A 206 0.89 0.87 -2.86
C PRO A 206 1.82 2.03 -3.22
N VAL A 207 3.10 1.81 -2.99
CA VAL A 207 4.20 2.72 -3.34
C VAL A 207 5.05 2.07 -4.42
N PHE A 208 5.45 2.85 -5.42
CA PHE A 208 6.27 2.43 -6.54
C PHE A 208 7.49 3.33 -6.69
N ASP A 209 8.59 2.77 -7.17
CA ASP A 209 9.78 3.53 -7.52
C ASP A 209 9.66 4.20 -8.91
N ARG A 210 10.75 4.83 -9.35
CA ARG A 210 10.82 5.50 -10.66
C ARG A 210 10.71 4.54 -11.85
N GLN A 211 10.97 3.26 -11.66
CA GLN A 211 10.88 2.20 -12.66
C GLN A 211 9.48 1.60 -12.72
N GLY A 212 8.61 1.95 -11.76
CA GLY A 212 7.28 1.37 -11.62
C GLY A 212 7.27 0.04 -10.86
N ASP A 213 8.36 -0.26 -10.16
CA ASP A 213 8.47 -1.45 -9.31
C ASP A 213 7.78 -1.21 -7.97
N TRP A 214 7.06 -2.23 -7.50
CA TRP A 214 6.31 -2.13 -6.26
C TRP A 214 7.24 -2.24 -5.04
N LEU A 215 7.28 -1.18 -4.25
CA LEU A 215 8.11 -1.08 -3.05
C LEU A 215 7.42 -1.58 -1.78
N GLY A 216 6.10 -1.51 -1.71
CA GLY A 216 5.34 -1.91 -0.53
C GLY A 216 4.01 -1.20 -0.40
N VAL A 217 3.40 -1.30 0.78
CA VAL A 217 2.12 -0.67 1.12
C VAL A 217 2.26 0.22 2.35
N ALA A 218 1.61 1.38 2.29
CA ALA A 218 1.56 2.31 3.41
C ALA A 218 0.66 1.76 4.54
N VAL A 219 1.20 1.71 5.74
CA VAL A 219 0.57 1.21 6.97
C VAL A 219 0.95 2.10 8.14
N TYR A 220 0.25 1.97 9.27
CA TYR A 220 0.69 2.61 10.50
C TYR A 220 1.71 1.74 11.24
N LYS A 221 2.84 2.34 11.63
CA LYS A 221 3.69 1.76 12.65
C LYS A 221 2.93 1.75 13.96
N MET A 222 2.79 0.58 14.55
CA MET A 222 2.07 0.44 15.82
C MET A 222 3.03 0.60 16.99
N GLU A 223 2.63 1.38 17.99
CA GLU A 223 3.36 1.56 19.24
C GLU A 223 2.41 1.38 20.42
N ARG A 224 2.68 0.37 21.24
CA ARG A 224 1.82 0.01 22.40
C ARG A 224 0.34 -0.21 22.00
N GLY A 225 0.13 -0.84 20.84
CA GLY A 225 -1.22 -1.11 20.32
C GLY A 225 -1.96 0.10 19.75
N GLN A 226 -1.26 1.22 19.53
CA GLN A 226 -1.83 2.43 18.93
C GLN A 226 -1.06 2.82 17.66
N PRO A 227 -1.76 3.32 16.64
CA PRO A 227 -1.11 3.85 15.45
C PRO A 227 -0.30 5.10 15.77
N SER A 228 0.99 5.13 15.40
CA SER A 228 1.89 6.24 15.69
C SER A 228 2.25 7.03 14.44
N SER A 229 2.93 6.42 13.49
CA SER A 229 3.44 7.06 12.29
C SER A 229 3.07 6.28 11.05
N LEU A 230 2.77 6.99 9.95
CA LEU A 230 2.57 6.35 8.67
C LEU A 230 3.93 5.99 8.07
N VAL A 231 4.07 4.73 7.67
CA VAL A 231 5.28 4.15 7.08
C VAL A 231 4.88 3.24 5.92
N THR A 232 5.81 2.91 5.05
CA THR A 232 5.62 1.87 4.03
C THR A 232 6.32 0.60 4.49
N LEU A 233 5.56 -0.48 4.61
CA LEU A 233 6.09 -1.81 4.84
C LEU A 233 6.59 -2.37 3.51
N PRO A 234 7.83 -2.91 3.43
CA PRO A 234 8.39 -3.45 2.20
C PRO A 234 7.55 -4.57 1.58
N ALA A 235 7.54 -4.62 0.26
CA ALA A 235 6.78 -5.60 -0.52
C ALA A 235 7.18 -7.05 -0.19
N GLU A 236 8.47 -7.29 0.03
CA GLU A 236 8.99 -8.62 0.37
C GLU A 236 8.40 -9.12 1.70
N ASP A 237 8.36 -8.27 2.73
CA ASP A 237 7.78 -8.59 4.04
C ASP A 237 6.28 -8.93 3.89
N ILE A 238 5.55 -8.14 3.09
CA ILE A 238 4.13 -8.37 2.83
C ILE A 238 3.90 -9.72 2.13
N LEU A 239 4.72 -10.05 1.14
CA LEU A 239 4.60 -11.31 0.40
C LEU A 239 4.96 -12.52 1.26
N GLU A 240 5.95 -12.40 2.15
CA GLU A 240 6.29 -13.46 3.12
C GLU A 240 5.09 -13.75 4.04
N ILE A 241 4.47 -12.71 4.60
CA ILE A 241 3.27 -12.85 5.44
C ILE A 241 2.11 -13.46 4.62
N ALA A 242 1.91 -13.01 3.37
CA ALA A 242 0.89 -13.55 2.49
C ALA A 242 1.06 -15.05 2.23
N GLN A 243 2.30 -15.53 2.08
CA GLN A 243 2.60 -16.96 1.96
C GLN A 243 2.24 -17.73 3.22
N GLN A 244 2.57 -17.20 4.40
CA GLN A 244 2.20 -17.81 5.69
C GLN A 244 0.68 -17.87 5.87
N VAL A 245 -0.06 -16.83 5.45
CA VAL A 245 -1.53 -16.82 5.48
C VAL A 245 -2.10 -17.94 4.61
N ARG A 246 -1.58 -18.11 3.39
CA ARG A 246 -2.03 -19.15 2.45
C ARG A 246 -1.77 -20.57 2.95
N SER A 247 -0.66 -20.79 3.65
CA SER A 247 -0.34 -22.10 4.21
C SER A 247 -1.29 -22.56 5.31
N ARG A 248 -2.00 -21.62 5.96
CA ARG A 248 -3.00 -21.90 7.02
C ARG A 248 -4.40 -22.17 6.50
N ILE A 249 -4.67 -21.88 5.21
CA ILE A 249 -6.00 -22.04 4.60
C ILE A 249 -6.13 -23.41 3.90
N LYS A 250 -5.02 -24.04 3.60
CA LYS A 250 -4.95 -25.41 3.07
C LYS A 250 -5.12 -26.42 4.20
#